data_6c3a910fb45cdccbe03242ecf330b0ec
#
_entry.id   6c3a910fb45cdccbe03242ecf330b0ec
#
_cell.length_a   1.000
_cell.length_b   1.000
_cell.length_c   1.000
_cell.angle_alpha   90.00
_cell.angle_beta   90.00
_cell.angle_gamma   90.00
#
_symmetry.space_group_name_H-M   'P 1'
#
loop_
_entity.id
_entity.type
_entity.pdbx_description
1 polymer ?
#
loop_
_entity_poly.entity_id
_entity_poly.type
_entity_poly.pdbx_seq_one_letter_code
_entity_poly.pdbx_strand_id
1 'polypeptide(L)'
;MRKRKMFPFLAAGIVALASCNTPQKEVVKIAAINPANMDTTVAAGTDFYEYACGGWIKNNPLKPEYARFGTFDQLLENNQEQLRVLIEELSATPHEAGSVAGKIGALYAMGLDSTKLNADGVAPGREELTAINALATKSDVSKMVATLHKEGMAPFFALFVDADEKNSAMNIVQLYQAGIGMGDRDYYLLEDEGSAKMRDAYRAYINKLFTLAGSSPEQADAAVDAVMKIEKAIADISYGREDLRDSQKNYNKLAYEDFKQIESPLDWDVYFESMGLAGLKELDAKQINFYKDMNKA
;
A
#
# COMPACT_ATOMS: atom_id res chain seq x y z
N MET A 1 7.21 -67.31 68.05
CA MET A 1 6.25 -66.61 67.18
C MET A 1 6.98 -65.45 66.54
N ARG A 2 7.39 -65.57 65.31
CA ARG A 2 8.18 -64.55 64.58
C ARG A 2 7.32 -63.93 63.51
N LYS A 3 6.97 -62.64 63.62
CA LYS A 3 6.22 -61.89 62.68
C LYS A 3 7.12 -61.51 61.50
N ARG A 4 6.81 -61.97 60.31
CA ARG A 4 7.41 -61.52 59.04
C ARG A 4 6.80 -60.18 58.61
N LYS A 5 7.65 -59.16 58.41
CA LYS A 5 7.29 -57.87 57.80
C LYS A 5 7.39 -58.04 56.31
N MET A 6 6.28 -57.79 55.64
CA MET A 6 6.17 -57.66 54.16
C MET A 6 6.64 -56.28 53.77
N PHE A 7 7.58 -56.21 52.82
CA PHE A 7 7.98 -54.98 52.12
C PHE A 7 7.05 -54.74 50.90
N PRO A 8 6.56 -53.50 50.66
CA PRO A 8 5.89 -53.23 49.44
C PRO A 8 6.89 -52.91 48.31
N PHE A 9 6.71 -53.53 47.17
CA PHE A 9 7.44 -53.27 45.95
C PHE A 9 7.08 -51.87 45.45
N LEU A 10 8.06 -50.98 45.24
CA LEU A 10 7.95 -49.71 44.62
C LEU A 10 8.03 -49.95 43.13
N ALA A 11 6.91 -49.84 42.42
CA ALA A 11 6.88 -49.84 40.97
C ALA A 11 7.35 -48.49 40.45
N ALA A 12 8.56 -48.42 39.91
CA ALA A 12 9.10 -47.27 39.22
C ALA A 12 8.42 -47.15 37.84
N GLY A 13 7.48 -46.21 37.69
CA GLY A 13 6.90 -45.88 36.41
C GLY A 13 7.91 -45.17 35.52
N ILE A 14 8.30 -45.80 34.42
CA ILE A 14 9.09 -45.17 33.36
C ILE A 14 8.11 -44.25 32.58
N VAL A 15 8.23 -42.96 32.82
CA VAL A 15 7.60 -41.94 31.96
C VAL A 15 8.42 -41.86 30.69
N ALA A 16 7.94 -42.52 29.64
CA ALA A 16 8.45 -42.32 28.28
C ALA A 16 8.11 -40.89 27.84
N LEU A 17 9.10 -40.00 27.81
CA LEU A 17 9.03 -38.73 27.13
C LEU A 17 8.89 -39.01 25.64
N ALA A 18 7.66 -39.02 25.15
CA ALA A 18 7.38 -38.93 23.72
C ALA A 18 7.81 -37.52 23.25
N SER A 19 9.06 -37.40 22.82
CA SER A 19 9.54 -36.25 22.07
C SER A 19 8.71 -36.20 20.79
N CYS A 20 7.83 -35.23 20.68
CA CYS A 20 7.18 -34.93 19.42
C CYS A 20 8.26 -34.49 18.43
N ASN A 21 8.76 -35.43 17.65
CA ASN A 21 9.49 -35.10 16.41
C ASN A 21 8.49 -34.47 15.45
N THR A 22 8.34 -33.18 15.55
CA THR A 22 7.79 -32.39 14.44
C THR A 22 8.76 -32.62 13.27
N PRO A 23 8.30 -33.10 12.11
CA PRO A 23 9.19 -33.24 10.96
C PRO A 23 9.73 -31.85 10.63
N GLN A 24 11.01 -31.62 10.94
CA GLN A 24 11.71 -30.43 10.48
C GLN A 24 11.64 -30.48 8.95
N LYS A 25 10.87 -29.57 8.34
CA LYS A 25 10.89 -29.40 6.90
C LYS A 25 12.36 -29.20 6.51
N GLU A 26 12.90 -30.13 5.76
CA GLU A 26 14.28 -30.08 5.29
C GLU A 26 14.45 -28.77 4.53
N VAL A 27 15.29 -27.88 5.04
CA VAL A 27 15.60 -26.62 4.35
C VAL A 27 16.35 -27.00 3.09
N VAL A 28 15.68 -26.97 1.95
CA VAL A 28 16.30 -27.17 0.64
C VAL A 28 17.38 -26.11 0.48
N LYS A 29 18.64 -26.54 0.59
CA LYS A 29 19.78 -25.65 0.33
C LYS A 29 19.81 -25.33 -1.15
N ILE A 30 19.38 -24.13 -1.51
CA ILE A 30 19.54 -23.62 -2.86
C ILE A 30 21.02 -23.30 -3.05
N ALA A 31 21.63 -23.86 -4.10
CA ALA A 31 23.01 -23.56 -4.46
C ALA A 31 23.13 -22.06 -4.78
N ALA A 32 24.20 -21.41 -4.27
CA ALA A 32 24.46 -19.99 -4.54
C ALA A 32 24.55 -19.67 -6.03
N ILE A 33 25.05 -20.61 -6.82
CA ILE A 33 25.06 -20.57 -8.28
C ILE A 33 24.27 -21.78 -8.79
N ASN A 34 23.22 -21.51 -9.56
CA ASN A 34 22.46 -22.55 -10.24
C ASN A 34 22.93 -22.66 -11.71
N PRO A 35 23.64 -23.74 -12.11
CA PRO A 35 24.11 -23.92 -13.48
C PRO A 35 22.99 -23.89 -14.53
N ALA A 36 21.76 -24.25 -14.18
CA ALA A 36 20.61 -24.19 -15.10
C ALA A 36 20.24 -22.76 -15.52
N ASN A 37 20.70 -21.75 -14.79
CA ASN A 37 20.51 -20.35 -15.14
C ASN A 37 21.52 -19.86 -16.19
N MET A 38 22.57 -20.62 -16.44
CA MET A 38 23.63 -20.26 -17.37
C MET A 38 23.33 -20.78 -18.80
N ASP A 39 23.81 -20.07 -19.80
CA ASP A 39 23.90 -20.56 -21.19
C ASP A 39 25.36 -20.77 -21.55
N THR A 40 25.84 -22.01 -21.35
CA THR A 40 27.23 -22.38 -21.66
C THR A 40 27.52 -22.55 -23.15
N THR A 41 26.55 -22.37 -24.03
CA THR A 41 26.74 -22.34 -25.46
C THR A 41 27.32 -21.01 -25.94
N VAL A 42 27.20 -19.98 -25.13
CA VAL A 42 27.79 -18.66 -25.35
C VAL A 42 29.13 -18.56 -24.61
N ALA A 43 30.17 -18.06 -25.27
CA ALA A 43 31.45 -17.84 -24.61
C ALA A 43 31.40 -16.64 -23.67
N ALA A 44 31.81 -16.81 -22.39
CA ALA A 44 31.79 -15.76 -21.37
C ALA A 44 32.53 -14.49 -21.79
N GLY A 45 33.57 -14.61 -22.63
CA GLY A 45 34.31 -13.44 -23.15
C GLY A 45 33.62 -12.72 -24.31
N THR A 46 32.57 -13.30 -24.88
CA THR A 46 31.79 -12.70 -25.97
C THR A 46 30.56 -11.96 -25.43
N ASP A 47 29.78 -12.62 -24.59
CA ASP A 47 28.64 -12.04 -23.91
C ASP A 47 28.50 -12.68 -22.51
N PHE A 48 29.02 -11.99 -21.52
CA PHE A 48 28.99 -12.49 -20.14
C PHE A 48 27.58 -12.52 -19.55
N TYR A 49 26.71 -11.60 -19.95
CA TYR A 49 25.33 -11.57 -19.45
C TYR A 49 24.54 -12.78 -19.97
N GLU A 50 24.60 -13.04 -21.27
CA GLU A 50 23.92 -14.20 -21.85
C GLU A 50 24.51 -15.51 -21.32
N TYR A 51 25.87 -15.60 -21.19
CA TYR A 51 26.51 -16.74 -20.56
C TYR A 51 26.01 -17.02 -19.15
N ALA A 52 25.88 -15.98 -18.31
CA ALA A 52 25.54 -16.13 -16.89
C ALA A 52 24.04 -16.29 -16.64
N CYS A 53 23.18 -15.67 -17.46
CA CYS A 53 21.74 -15.51 -17.22
C CYS A 53 20.86 -16.11 -18.34
N GLY A 54 21.41 -16.50 -19.48
CA GLY A 54 20.64 -16.90 -20.65
C GLY A 54 19.73 -18.11 -20.41
N GLY A 55 20.17 -19.08 -19.60
CA GLY A 55 19.34 -20.21 -19.18
C GLY A 55 18.14 -19.76 -18.33
N TRP A 56 18.35 -18.82 -17.41
CA TRP A 56 17.25 -18.25 -16.61
C TRP A 56 16.24 -17.52 -17.49
N ILE A 57 16.70 -16.69 -18.42
CA ILE A 57 15.86 -15.92 -19.35
C ILE A 57 15.00 -16.87 -20.21
N LYS A 58 15.59 -17.94 -20.74
CA LYS A 58 14.86 -18.94 -21.51
C LYS A 58 13.78 -19.67 -20.71
N ASN A 59 14.05 -19.94 -19.43
CA ASN A 59 13.13 -20.65 -18.54
C ASN A 59 12.06 -19.75 -17.93
N ASN A 60 12.23 -18.41 -18.00
CA ASN A 60 11.32 -17.42 -17.43
C ASN A 60 10.94 -16.36 -18.48
N PRO A 61 10.17 -16.74 -19.53
CA PRO A 61 9.77 -15.80 -20.56
C PRO A 61 8.91 -14.69 -19.95
N LEU A 62 9.04 -13.48 -20.50
CA LEU A 62 8.24 -12.32 -20.07
C LEU A 62 6.75 -12.60 -20.32
N LYS A 63 5.95 -12.54 -19.26
CA LYS A 63 4.50 -12.68 -19.33
C LYS A 63 3.87 -11.37 -19.81
N PRO A 64 2.68 -11.41 -20.47
CA PRO A 64 2.04 -10.21 -21.02
C PRO A 64 1.74 -9.10 -20.01
N GLU A 65 1.52 -9.47 -18.75
CA GLU A 65 1.22 -8.54 -17.65
C GLU A 65 2.45 -7.82 -17.09
N TYR A 66 3.65 -8.20 -17.49
CA TYR A 66 4.90 -7.61 -17.01
C TYR A 66 5.60 -6.79 -18.09
N ALA A 67 5.99 -5.56 -17.78
CA ALA A 67 6.90 -4.76 -18.60
C ALA A 67 8.37 -5.23 -18.50
N ARG A 68 8.70 -5.89 -17.38
CA ARG A 68 9.99 -6.54 -17.10
C ARG A 68 9.75 -7.71 -16.15
N PHE A 69 10.61 -8.70 -16.18
CA PHE A 69 10.58 -9.81 -15.23
C PHE A 69 11.99 -10.21 -14.82
N GLY A 70 12.25 -10.29 -13.53
CA GLY A 70 13.54 -10.65 -12.98
C GLY A 70 13.41 -11.46 -11.70
N THR A 71 14.52 -11.71 -11.03
CA THR A 71 14.56 -12.53 -9.81
C THR A 71 13.71 -11.92 -8.68
N PHE A 72 13.64 -10.59 -8.58
CA PHE A 72 12.80 -9.94 -7.58
C PHE A 72 11.31 -10.13 -7.87
N ASP A 73 10.91 -10.09 -9.13
CA ASP A 73 9.52 -10.35 -9.52
C ASP A 73 9.15 -11.82 -9.23
N GLN A 74 10.06 -12.76 -9.49
CA GLN A 74 9.88 -14.16 -9.13
C GLN A 74 9.76 -14.36 -7.61
N LEU A 75 10.59 -13.66 -6.82
CA LEU A 75 10.48 -13.70 -5.35
C LEU A 75 9.14 -13.14 -4.86
N LEU A 76 8.67 -12.06 -5.48
CA LEU A 76 7.36 -11.49 -5.17
C LEU A 76 6.23 -12.48 -5.47
N GLU A 77 6.20 -13.10 -6.67
CA GLU A 77 5.21 -14.12 -7.03
C GLU A 77 5.23 -15.30 -6.04
N ASN A 78 6.42 -15.82 -5.72
CA ASN A 78 6.57 -16.94 -4.79
C ASN A 78 6.08 -16.56 -3.38
N ASN A 79 6.36 -15.34 -2.92
CA ASN A 79 5.89 -14.86 -1.63
C ASN A 79 4.37 -14.69 -1.60
N GLN A 80 3.79 -14.13 -2.65
CA GLN A 80 2.33 -14.00 -2.79
C GLN A 80 1.65 -15.36 -2.77
N GLU A 81 2.19 -16.35 -3.47
CA GLU A 81 1.65 -17.71 -3.47
C GLU A 81 1.74 -18.36 -2.08
N GLN A 82 2.87 -18.21 -1.38
CA GLN A 82 3.02 -18.72 -0.01
C GLN A 82 2.03 -18.06 0.95
N LEU A 83 1.84 -16.75 0.84
CA LEU A 83 0.86 -16.01 1.63
C LEU A 83 -0.56 -16.43 1.30
N ARG A 84 -0.89 -16.62 0.01
CA ARG A 84 -2.21 -17.11 -0.42
C ARG A 84 -2.53 -18.45 0.23
N VAL A 85 -1.61 -19.43 0.12
CA VAL A 85 -1.79 -20.77 0.72
C VAL A 85 -1.99 -20.67 2.23
N LEU A 86 -1.14 -19.89 2.92
CA LEU A 86 -1.25 -19.69 4.37
C LEU A 86 -2.60 -19.08 4.77
N ILE A 87 -3.03 -18.03 4.06
CA ILE A 87 -4.28 -17.33 4.37
C ILE A 87 -5.49 -18.24 4.09
N GLU A 88 -5.47 -19.03 3.01
CA GLU A 88 -6.50 -20.01 2.71
C GLU A 88 -6.59 -21.10 3.80
N GLU A 89 -5.46 -21.63 4.27
CA GLU A 89 -5.42 -22.57 5.39
C GLU A 89 -6.01 -21.96 6.67
N LEU A 90 -5.66 -20.71 6.98
CA LEU A 90 -6.21 -19.98 8.13
C LEU A 90 -7.72 -19.72 7.99
N SER A 91 -8.20 -19.46 6.77
CA SER A 91 -9.62 -19.26 6.52
C SER A 91 -10.43 -20.55 6.61
N ALA A 92 -9.84 -21.67 6.22
CA ALA A 92 -10.50 -22.98 6.21
C ALA A 92 -10.54 -23.68 7.59
N THR A 93 -9.76 -23.21 8.58
CA THR A 93 -9.60 -23.86 9.88
C THR A 93 -10.26 -23.04 10.99
N PRO A 94 -10.98 -23.67 11.93
CA PRO A 94 -11.48 -22.97 13.12
C PRO A 94 -10.35 -22.49 14.02
N HIS A 95 -10.45 -21.25 14.49
CA HIS A 95 -9.48 -20.62 15.40
C HIS A 95 -10.18 -20.06 16.62
N GLU A 96 -9.40 -19.87 17.70
CA GLU A 96 -9.88 -19.20 18.90
C GLU A 96 -10.35 -17.76 18.56
N ALA A 97 -11.49 -17.38 19.15
CA ALA A 97 -12.08 -16.06 18.94
C ALA A 97 -11.11 -14.93 19.33
N GLY A 98 -10.91 -13.97 18.44
CA GLY A 98 -10.00 -12.85 18.65
C GLY A 98 -8.51 -13.13 18.42
N SER A 99 -8.11 -14.38 18.14
CA SER A 99 -6.74 -14.72 17.75
C SER A 99 -6.34 -14.06 16.44
N VAL A 100 -5.04 -13.84 16.21
CA VAL A 100 -4.52 -13.28 14.95
C VAL A 100 -4.92 -14.17 13.77
N ALA A 101 -4.77 -15.48 13.90
CA ALA A 101 -5.14 -16.45 12.88
C ALA A 101 -6.64 -16.35 12.53
N GLY A 102 -7.52 -16.28 13.53
CA GLY A 102 -8.96 -16.12 13.33
C GLY A 102 -9.33 -14.80 12.65
N LYS A 103 -8.64 -13.71 13.00
CA LYS A 103 -8.87 -12.39 12.36
C LYS A 103 -8.47 -12.40 10.88
N ILE A 104 -7.32 -12.99 10.55
CA ILE A 104 -6.84 -13.11 9.16
C ILE A 104 -7.82 -13.95 8.34
N GLY A 105 -8.18 -15.14 8.83
CA GLY A 105 -9.12 -16.02 8.13
C GLY A 105 -10.48 -15.39 7.94
N ALA A 106 -11.02 -14.71 8.96
CA ALA A 106 -12.30 -14.01 8.87
C ALA A 106 -12.26 -12.86 7.85
N LEU A 107 -11.21 -12.04 7.86
CA LEU A 107 -11.05 -10.93 6.90
C LEU A 107 -10.98 -11.44 5.46
N TYR A 108 -10.24 -12.52 5.23
CA TYR A 108 -10.16 -13.15 3.90
C TYR A 108 -11.51 -13.69 3.44
N ALA A 109 -12.20 -14.41 4.30
CA ALA A 109 -13.53 -14.94 4.00
C ALA A 109 -14.54 -13.82 3.68
N MET A 110 -14.51 -12.72 4.43
CA MET A 110 -15.34 -11.54 4.16
C MET A 110 -15.03 -10.92 2.79
N GLY A 111 -13.75 -10.83 2.42
CA GLY A 111 -13.32 -10.29 1.13
C GLY A 111 -13.74 -11.16 -0.06
N LEU A 112 -13.95 -12.46 0.14
CA LEU A 112 -14.39 -13.41 -0.89
C LEU A 112 -15.92 -13.63 -0.93
N ASP A 113 -16.66 -13.11 0.04
CA ASP A 113 -18.14 -13.22 0.06
C ASP A 113 -18.77 -12.29 -0.98
N SER A 114 -18.69 -12.70 -2.25
CA SER A 114 -19.24 -11.95 -3.37
C SER A 114 -20.77 -11.76 -3.25
N THR A 115 -21.47 -12.68 -2.58
CA THR A 115 -22.93 -12.56 -2.36
C THR A 115 -23.22 -11.36 -1.45
N LYS A 116 -22.52 -11.26 -0.32
CA LYS A 116 -22.68 -10.13 0.59
C LYS A 116 -22.17 -8.83 -0.03
N LEU A 117 -21.00 -8.85 -0.67
CA LEU A 117 -20.42 -7.66 -1.32
C LEU A 117 -21.38 -7.10 -2.39
N ASN A 118 -22.00 -7.96 -3.22
CA ASN A 118 -22.96 -7.53 -4.22
C ASN A 118 -24.27 -7.03 -3.59
N ALA A 119 -24.72 -7.62 -2.49
CA ALA A 119 -25.92 -7.17 -1.77
C ALA A 119 -25.71 -5.81 -1.09
N ASP A 120 -24.55 -5.59 -0.49
CA ASP A 120 -24.19 -4.34 0.18
C ASP A 120 -23.97 -3.21 -0.84
N GLY A 121 -23.35 -3.51 -1.97
CA GLY A 121 -23.05 -2.54 -3.03
C GLY A 121 -22.32 -1.32 -2.47
N VAL A 122 -22.85 -0.11 -2.73
CA VAL A 122 -22.31 1.17 -2.25
C VAL A 122 -22.75 1.55 -0.83
N ALA A 123 -23.60 0.75 -0.20
CA ALA A 123 -24.19 1.08 1.11
C ALA A 123 -23.17 1.40 2.21
N PRO A 124 -22.02 0.70 2.32
CA PRO A 124 -21.01 1.00 3.33
C PRO A 124 -20.38 2.40 3.21
N GLY A 125 -20.24 2.94 1.98
CA GLY A 125 -19.68 4.28 1.73
C GLY A 125 -20.74 5.39 1.59
N ARG A 126 -22.00 5.12 1.86
CA ARG A 126 -23.08 6.09 1.62
C ARG A 126 -23.06 7.26 2.59
N GLU A 127 -22.61 7.05 3.81
CA GLU A 127 -22.51 8.10 4.82
C GLU A 127 -21.45 9.12 4.42
N GLU A 128 -20.26 8.66 4.02
CA GLU A 128 -19.16 9.50 3.55
C GLU A 128 -19.55 10.25 2.28
N LEU A 129 -20.17 9.59 1.31
CA LEU A 129 -20.64 10.25 0.09
C LEU A 129 -21.67 11.34 0.40
N THR A 130 -22.57 11.11 1.36
CA THR A 130 -23.56 12.10 1.79
C THR A 130 -22.87 13.30 2.45
N ALA A 131 -21.88 13.05 3.32
CA ALA A 131 -21.11 14.10 3.98
C ALA A 131 -20.28 14.92 2.98
N ILE A 132 -19.66 14.26 1.98
CA ILE A 132 -18.93 14.96 0.89
C ILE A 132 -19.88 15.84 0.08
N ASN A 133 -21.05 15.35 -0.28
CA ASN A 133 -22.04 16.13 -1.04
C ASN A 133 -22.63 17.32 -0.28
N ALA A 134 -22.50 17.35 1.04
CA ALA A 134 -22.96 18.44 1.90
C ALA A 134 -21.92 19.55 2.14
N LEU A 135 -20.68 19.39 1.61
CA LEU A 135 -19.61 20.38 1.79
C LEU A 135 -19.99 21.71 1.11
N ALA A 136 -19.89 22.81 1.85
CA ALA A 136 -20.28 24.11 1.36
C ALA A 136 -19.18 25.18 1.53
N THR A 137 -18.26 25.00 2.46
CA THR A 137 -17.24 25.99 2.81
C THR A 137 -15.83 25.38 2.77
N LYS A 138 -14.83 26.25 2.65
CA LYS A 138 -13.41 25.88 2.77
C LYS A 138 -13.13 25.13 4.10
N SER A 139 -13.74 25.56 5.19
CA SER A 139 -13.63 24.90 6.49
C SER A 139 -14.21 23.48 6.47
N ASP A 140 -15.35 23.26 5.78
CA ASP A 140 -15.95 21.93 5.67
C ASP A 140 -15.04 21.00 4.87
N VAL A 141 -14.47 21.48 3.75
CA VAL A 141 -13.49 20.72 2.95
C VAL A 141 -12.29 20.35 3.80
N SER A 142 -11.73 21.29 4.57
CA SER A 142 -10.56 21.03 5.43
C SER A 142 -10.85 19.97 6.50
N LYS A 143 -12.03 20.00 7.12
CA LYS A 143 -12.48 18.97 8.06
C LYS A 143 -12.65 17.61 7.39
N MET A 144 -13.25 17.58 6.20
CA MET A 144 -13.45 16.33 5.45
C MET A 144 -12.12 15.71 5.04
N VAL A 145 -11.17 16.50 4.55
CA VAL A 145 -9.81 16.03 4.23
C VAL A 145 -9.14 15.40 5.45
N ALA A 146 -9.28 16.04 6.62
CA ALA A 146 -8.75 15.48 7.88
C ALA A 146 -9.44 14.16 8.26
N THR A 147 -10.76 14.04 8.07
CA THR A 147 -11.49 12.79 8.30
C THR A 147 -11.00 11.68 7.39
N LEU A 148 -10.90 11.94 6.09
CA LEU A 148 -10.41 10.97 5.11
C LEU A 148 -8.95 10.55 5.37
N HIS A 149 -8.07 11.48 5.80
CA HIS A 149 -6.71 11.13 6.21
C HIS A 149 -6.68 10.19 7.42
N LYS A 150 -7.54 10.38 8.41
CA LYS A 150 -7.65 9.46 9.56
C LYS A 150 -8.12 8.06 9.16
N GLU A 151 -8.88 7.95 8.08
CA GLU A 151 -9.36 6.71 7.49
C GLU A 151 -8.35 6.06 6.53
N GLY A 152 -7.17 6.70 6.34
CA GLY A 152 -6.09 6.18 5.50
C GLY A 152 -6.18 6.56 4.03
N MET A 153 -7.09 7.45 3.66
CA MET A 153 -7.16 8.03 2.31
C MET A 153 -6.27 9.28 2.23
N ALA A 154 -5.81 9.64 1.05
CA ALA A 154 -4.92 10.79 0.85
C ALA A 154 -5.42 11.72 -0.27
N PRO A 155 -6.60 12.37 -0.10
CA PRO A 155 -7.07 13.37 -1.07
C PRO A 155 -6.13 14.59 -1.04
N PHE A 156 -5.75 15.10 -2.20
CA PHE A 156 -4.88 16.26 -2.41
C PHE A 156 -3.42 16.08 -1.96
N PHE A 157 -3.15 15.60 -0.76
CA PHE A 157 -1.82 15.35 -0.20
C PHE A 157 -1.88 14.23 0.82
N ALA A 158 -0.71 13.74 1.28
CA ALA A 158 -0.61 12.77 2.37
C ALA A 158 0.00 13.42 3.61
N LEU A 159 -0.40 12.94 4.79
CA LEU A 159 0.20 13.29 6.07
C LEU A 159 0.62 12.02 6.80
N PHE A 160 1.81 12.01 7.34
CA PHE A 160 2.31 10.95 8.21
C PHE A 160 3.25 11.52 9.27
N VAL A 161 3.58 10.72 10.26
CA VAL A 161 4.56 11.06 11.30
C VAL A 161 5.69 10.05 11.20
N ASP A 162 6.91 10.54 11.04
CA ASP A 162 8.11 9.71 10.94
C ASP A 162 9.30 10.43 11.57
N ALA A 163 10.44 9.76 11.66
CA ALA A 163 11.67 10.36 12.16
C ALA A 163 12.07 11.58 11.31
N ASP A 164 12.50 12.65 11.99
CA ASP A 164 13.11 13.80 11.32
C ASP A 164 14.43 13.36 10.68
N GLU A 165 14.57 13.52 9.37
CA GLU A 165 15.73 13.07 8.60
C GLU A 165 17.07 13.69 9.07
N LYS A 166 17.03 14.87 9.69
CA LYS A 166 18.21 15.54 10.25
C LYS A 166 18.34 15.39 11.77
N ASN A 167 17.35 14.78 12.43
CA ASN A 167 17.36 14.48 13.85
C ASN A 167 16.52 13.22 14.16
N SER A 168 17.03 12.05 13.83
CA SER A 168 16.33 10.78 13.96
C SER A 168 15.90 10.40 15.40
N ALA A 169 16.30 11.16 16.41
CA ALA A 169 15.81 11.02 17.78
C ALA A 169 14.43 11.65 18.00
N MET A 170 13.93 12.41 17.04
CA MET A 170 12.65 13.11 17.10
C MET A 170 11.76 12.68 15.94
N ASN A 171 10.47 12.55 16.21
CA ASN A 171 9.47 12.41 15.16
C ASN A 171 8.95 13.79 14.75
N ILE A 172 8.60 13.93 13.47
CA ILE A 172 8.03 15.15 12.91
C ILE A 172 6.85 14.81 12.01
N VAL A 173 5.86 15.69 11.99
CA VAL A 173 4.77 15.63 11.00
C VAL A 173 5.35 15.94 9.63
N GLN A 174 5.09 15.06 8.69
CA GLN A 174 5.55 15.19 7.31
C GLN A 174 4.34 15.28 6.38
N LEU A 175 4.37 16.24 5.48
CA LEU A 175 3.40 16.39 4.40
C LEU A 175 4.06 15.98 3.09
N TYR A 176 3.34 15.22 2.27
CA TYR A 176 3.83 14.69 0.99
C TYR A 176 2.80 14.91 -0.11
N GLN A 177 3.25 15.27 -1.32
CA GLN A 177 2.36 15.40 -2.46
C GLN A 177 1.60 14.09 -2.73
N ALA A 178 0.29 14.19 -2.99
CA ALA A 178 -0.59 13.08 -3.33
C ALA A 178 -1.84 13.60 -4.06
N GLY A 179 -2.89 12.80 -4.16
CA GLY A 179 -4.17 13.23 -4.71
C GLY A 179 -4.32 13.00 -6.21
N ILE A 180 -3.49 12.12 -6.81
CA ILE A 180 -3.61 11.69 -8.21
C ILE A 180 -3.83 10.18 -8.28
N GLY A 181 -4.89 9.75 -8.96
CA GLY A 181 -5.33 8.34 -8.96
C GLY A 181 -4.47 7.43 -9.83
N MET A 182 -3.80 7.93 -10.89
CA MET A 182 -2.89 7.12 -11.72
C MET A 182 -1.48 6.97 -11.10
N GLY A 183 -1.23 7.55 -9.92
CA GLY A 183 -0.02 7.33 -9.12
C GLY A 183 1.24 8.07 -9.60
N ASP A 184 1.30 8.55 -10.83
CA ASP A 184 2.40 9.33 -11.36
C ASP A 184 1.90 10.49 -12.22
N ARG A 185 2.50 11.68 -12.02
CA ARG A 185 2.15 12.89 -12.77
C ARG A 185 2.32 12.72 -14.27
N ASP A 186 3.30 11.93 -14.69
CA ASP A 186 3.64 11.78 -16.11
C ASP A 186 2.48 11.20 -16.92
N TYR A 187 1.64 10.34 -16.32
CA TYR A 187 0.44 9.85 -16.99
C TYR A 187 -0.58 10.94 -17.34
N TYR A 188 -0.58 12.06 -16.62
CA TYR A 188 -1.46 13.21 -16.90
C TYR A 188 -0.86 14.20 -17.90
N LEU A 189 0.49 14.27 -17.98
CA LEU A 189 1.21 15.35 -18.64
C LEU A 189 1.87 14.94 -19.97
N LEU A 190 2.29 13.67 -20.09
CA LEU A 190 2.96 13.20 -21.30
C LEU A 190 1.98 12.83 -22.40
N GLU A 191 2.35 13.15 -23.66
CA GLU A 191 1.53 12.93 -24.86
C GLU A 191 1.87 11.63 -25.59
N ASP A 192 2.69 10.75 -24.99
CA ASP A 192 3.00 9.45 -25.57
C ASP A 192 1.78 8.50 -25.58
N GLU A 193 1.84 7.48 -26.46
CA GLU A 193 0.75 6.52 -26.64
C GLU A 193 0.42 5.73 -25.34
N GLY A 194 1.43 5.41 -24.53
CA GLY A 194 1.25 4.68 -23.27
C GLY A 194 0.47 5.51 -22.25
N SER A 195 0.85 6.77 -22.09
CA SER A 195 0.17 7.71 -21.19
C SER A 195 -1.26 8.02 -21.66
N ALA A 196 -1.48 8.13 -22.98
CA ALA A 196 -2.83 8.30 -23.53
C ALA A 196 -3.72 7.10 -23.23
N LYS A 197 -3.25 5.88 -23.47
CA LYS A 197 -4.00 4.64 -23.13
C LYS A 197 -4.31 4.55 -21.63
N MET A 198 -3.39 4.96 -20.77
CA MET A 198 -3.61 4.99 -19.33
C MET A 198 -4.73 5.96 -18.96
N ARG A 199 -4.72 7.18 -19.52
CA ARG A 199 -5.81 8.15 -19.32
C ARG A 199 -7.16 7.63 -19.78
N ASP A 200 -7.23 6.98 -20.96
CA ASP A 200 -8.48 6.42 -21.47
C ASP A 200 -9.02 5.31 -20.55
N ALA A 201 -8.17 4.39 -20.11
CA ALA A 201 -8.54 3.35 -19.17
C ALA A 201 -9.01 3.92 -17.83
N TYR A 202 -8.34 4.95 -17.32
CA TYR A 202 -8.69 5.61 -16.07
C TYR A 202 -10.01 6.36 -16.16
N ARG A 203 -10.28 7.07 -17.25
CA ARG A 203 -11.59 7.70 -17.52
C ARG A 203 -12.72 6.66 -17.53
N ALA A 204 -12.53 5.54 -18.19
CA ALA A 204 -13.50 4.44 -18.19
C ALA A 204 -13.72 3.86 -16.79
N TYR A 205 -12.67 3.73 -16.00
CA TYR A 205 -12.74 3.28 -14.61
C TYR A 205 -13.55 4.25 -13.73
N ILE A 206 -13.28 5.56 -13.80
CA ILE A 206 -14.03 6.58 -13.05
C ILE A 206 -15.51 6.54 -13.42
N ASN A 207 -15.83 6.55 -14.74
CA ASN A 207 -17.22 6.46 -15.21
C ASN A 207 -17.93 5.23 -14.61
N LYS A 208 -17.26 4.06 -14.65
CA LYS A 208 -17.80 2.82 -14.09
C LYS A 208 -18.07 2.93 -12.59
N LEU A 209 -17.16 3.53 -11.82
CA LEU A 209 -17.34 3.73 -10.37
C LEU A 209 -18.57 4.59 -10.07
N PHE A 210 -18.71 5.76 -10.73
CA PHE A 210 -19.84 6.65 -10.50
C PHE A 210 -21.16 6.01 -10.93
N THR A 211 -21.18 5.27 -12.03
CA THR A 211 -22.34 4.50 -12.46
C THR A 211 -22.76 3.44 -11.43
N LEU A 212 -21.79 2.70 -10.90
CA LEU A 212 -22.05 1.70 -9.84
C LEU A 212 -22.50 2.36 -8.53
N ALA A 213 -22.06 3.58 -8.26
CA ALA A 213 -22.52 4.38 -7.11
C ALA A 213 -23.94 4.95 -7.30
N GLY A 214 -24.53 4.78 -8.48
CA GLY A 214 -25.92 5.19 -8.78
C GLY A 214 -26.06 6.51 -9.52
N SER A 215 -24.99 7.07 -10.08
CA SER A 215 -25.05 8.25 -10.93
C SER A 215 -25.70 7.95 -12.28
N SER A 216 -26.41 8.94 -12.85
CA SER A 216 -26.84 8.85 -14.26
C SER A 216 -25.63 8.86 -15.20
N PRO A 217 -25.77 8.40 -16.46
CA PRO A 217 -24.68 8.48 -17.45
C PRO A 217 -24.08 9.88 -17.57
N GLU A 218 -24.92 10.90 -17.64
CA GLU A 218 -24.50 12.30 -17.76
C GLU A 218 -23.76 12.79 -16.51
N GLN A 219 -24.19 12.34 -15.32
CA GLN A 219 -23.50 12.65 -14.06
C GLN A 219 -22.14 11.95 -13.97
N ALA A 220 -22.07 10.70 -14.42
CA ALA A 220 -20.83 9.94 -14.43
C ALA A 220 -19.80 10.55 -15.39
N ASP A 221 -20.23 10.98 -16.59
CA ASP A 221 -19.36 11.67 -17.56
C ASP A 221 -18.86 13.02 -17.01
N ALA A 222 -19.75 13.81 -16.41
CA ALA A 222 -19.36 15.08 -15.78
C ALA A 222 -18.36 14.85 -14.60
N ALA A 223 -18.54 13.78 -13.85
CA ALA A 223 -17.59 13.42 -12.79
C ALA A 223 -16.23 13.02 -13.34
N VAL A 224 -16.17 12.27 -14.44
CA VAL A 224 -14.91 11.97 -15.15
C VAL A 224 -14.16 13.24 -15.50
N ASP A 225 -14.84 14.20 -16.13
CA ASP A 225 -14.20 15.43 -16.55
C ASP A 225 -13.74 16.29 -15.35
N ALA A 226 -14.52 16.33 -14.28
CA ALA A 226 -14.15 17.02 -13.05
C ALA A 226 -12.92 16.40 -12.36
N VAL A 227 -12.91 15.07 -12.20
CA VAL A 227 -11.77 14.35 -11.60
C VAL A 227 -10.52 14.54 -12.44
N MET A 228 -10.58 14.31 -13.74
CA MET A 228 -9.43 14.47 -14.64
C MET A 228 -8.89 15.89 -14.63
N LYS A 229 -9.76 16.90 -14.55
CA LYS A 229 -9.35 18.31 -14.47
C LYS A 229 -8.60 18.59 -13.16
N ILE A 230 -9.13 18.17 -12.01
CA ILE A 230 -8.53 18.40 -10.70
C ILE A 230 -7.20 17.65 -10.59
N GLU A 231 -7.18 16.36 -10.93
CA GLU A 231 -5.97 15.54 -10.82
C GLU A 231 -4.87 16.00 -11.79
N LYS A 232 -5.24 16.47 -12.99
CA LYS A 232 -4.27 17.09 -13.91
C LYS A 232 -3.67 18.34 -13.31
N ALA A 233 -4.48 19.21 -12.68
CA ALA A 233 -3.99 20.42 -12.04
C ALA A 233 -3.05 20.08 -10.86
N ILE A 234 -3.34 19.04 -10.07
CA ILE A 234 -2.44 18.53 -9.03
C ILE A 234 -1.15 17.95 -9.66
N ALA A 235 -1.25 17.23 -10.77
CA ALA A 235 -0.10 16.69 -11.48
C ALA A 235 0.83 17.79 -12.00
N ASP A 236 0.27 18.90 -12.51
CA ASP A 236 1.03 20.05 -13.00
C ASP A 236 1.95 20.65 -11.92
N ILE A 237 1.49 20.72 -10.66
CA ILE A 237 2.26 21.27 -9.52
C ILE A 237 3.10 20.22 -8.79
N SER A 238 2.93 18.94 -9.09
CA SER A 238 3.65 17.83 -8.43
C SER A 238 5.10 17.75 -8.90
N TYR A 239 6.00 17.30 -8.04
CA TYR A 239 7.39 17.00 -8.36
C TYR A 239 7.48 15.73 -9.22
N GLY A 240 8.42 15.72 -10.17
CA GLY A 240 8.73 14.53 -10.96
C GLY A 240 9.56 13.50 -10.19
N ARG A 241 9.69 12.30 -10.77
CA ARG A 241 10.40 11.16 -10.14
C ARG A 241 11.84 11.45 -9.74
N GLU A 242 12.55 12.27 -10.51
CA GLU A 242 13.94 12.64 -10.19
C GLU A 242 13.99 13.53 -8.95
N ASP A 243 13.15 14.57 -8.93
CA ASP A 243 13.04 15.50 -7.80
C ASP A 243 12.61 14.80 -6.51
N LEU A 244 11.71 13.81 -6.59
CA LEU A 244 11.26 13.03 -5.43
C LEU A 244 12.37 12.17 -4.79
N ARG A 245 13.46 11.87 -5.53
CA ARG A 245 14.61 11.12 -5.01
C ARG A 245 15.66 11.99 -4.33
N ASP A 246 15.58 13.29 -4.51
CA ASP A 246 16.52 14.23 -3.89
C ASP A 246 16.09 14.55 -2.45
N SER A 247 16.68 13.84 -1.48
CA SER A 247 16.37 14.01 -0.07
C SER A 247 16.66 15.42 0.45
N GLN A 248 17.64 16.14 -0.11
CA GLN A 248 17.93 17.51 0.29
C GLN A 248 16.85 18.48 -0.19
N LYS A 249 16.38 18.30 -1.42
CA LYS A 249 15.28 19.08 -2.00
C LYS A 249 13.97 18.84 -1.29
N ASN A 250 13.75 17.61 -0.80
CA ASN A 250 12.53 17.18 -0.13
C ASN A 250 12.56 17.32 1.39
N TYR A 251 13.58 17.93 1.98
CA TYR A 251 13.60 18.28 3.40
C TYR A 251 13.34 19.77 3.59
N ASN A 252 12.14 20.12 3.96
CA ASN A 252 11.69 21.50 4.09
C ASN A 252 11.00 21.71 5.46
N LYS A 253 11.77 21.51 6.53
CA LYS A 253 11.31 21.74 7.90
C LYS A 253 11.11 23.22 8.15
N LEU A 254 9.92 23.60 8.61
CA LEU A 254 9.57 24.98 8.94
C LEU A 254 8.64 25.05 10.16
N ALA A 255 8.58 26.25 10.78
CA ALA A 255 7.61 26.52 11.80
C ALA A 255 6.17 26.44 11.22
N TYR A 256 5.22 25.94 11.99
CA TYR A 256 3.83 25.88 11.56
C TYR A 256 3.27 27.26 11.21
N GLU A 257 3.63 28.27 11.99
CA GLU A 257 3.20 29.67 11.77
C GLU A 257 3.66 30.22 10.40
N ASP A 258 4.82 29.77 9.90
CA ASP A 258 5.29 30.12 8.57
C ASP A 258 4.59 29.31 7.48
N PHE A 259 4.37 28.00 7.72
CA PHE A 259 3.67 27.14 6.77
C PHE A 259 2.25 27.60 6.52
N LYS A 260 1.49 27.95 7.54
CA LYS A 260 0.10 28.37 7.39
C LYS A 260 -0.11 29.70 6.66
N GLN A 261 0.98 30.49 6.44
CA GLN A 261 0.93 31.69 5.60
C GLN A 261 0.95 31.35 4.10
N ILE A 262 1.26 30.11 3.74
CA ILE A 262 1.17 29.67 2.35
C ILE A 262 -0.29 29.67 1.94
N GLU A 263 -0.60 30.42 0.89
CA GLU A 263 -1.96 30.50 0.35
C GLU A 263 -2.40 29.11 -0.12
N SER A 264 -3.58 28.68 0.31
CA SER A 264 -4.06 27.31 0.11
C SER A 264 -5.58 27.28 -0.06
N PRO A 265 -6.12 26.35 -0.86
CA PRO A 265 -7.56 26.08 -0.88
C PRO A 265 -8.07 25.47 0.43
N LEU A 266 -7.19 25.04 1.32
CA LEU A 266 -7.51 24.48 2.65
C LEU A 266 -7.26 25.49 3.76
N ASP A 267 -8.06 25.41 4.83
CA ASP A 267 -7.83 26.08 6.09
C ASP A 267 -6.94 25.16 6.96
N TRP A 268 -5.65 25.52 7.06
CA TRP A 268 -4.68 24.70 7.77
C TRP A 268 -4.93 24.60 9.27
N ASP A 269 -5.40 25.67 9.92
CA ASP A 269 -5.72 25.64 11.36
C ASP A 269 -6.87 24.65 11.62
N VAL A 270 -7.94 24.72 10.82
CA VAL A 270 -9.07 23.77 10.89
C VAL A 270 -8.63 22.34 10.58
N TYR A 271 -7.78 22.16 9.57
CA TYR A 271 -7.30 20.85 9.20
C TYR A 271 -6.47 20.18 10.32
N PHE A 272 -5.44 20.88 10.83
CA PHE A 272 -4.58 20.33 11.88
C PHE A 272 -5.30 20.15 13.22
N GLU A 273 -6.21 21.05 13.57
CA GLU A 273 -7.08 20.83 14.73
C GLU A 273 -7.93 19.57 14.56
N SER A 274 -8.55 19.38 13.39
CA SER A 274 -9.36 18.20 13.07
C SER A 274 -8.54 16.92 13.06
N MET A 275 -7.26 16.96 12.68
CA MET A 275 -6.33 15.84 12.79
C MET A 275 -5.96 15.49 14.26
N GLY A 276 -6.29 16.34 15.23
CA GLY A 276 -5.86 16.20 16.62
C GLY A 276 -4.44 16.74 16.86
N LEU A 277 -3.94 17.57 15.97
CA LEU A 277 -2.60 18.16 16.00
C LEU A 277 -2.65 19.65 16.39
N ALA A 278 -3.65 20.05 17.20
CA ALA A 278 -3.74 21.38 17.75
C ALA A 278 -2.43 21.76 18.49
N GLY A 279 -1.87 22.92 18.18
CA GLY A 279 -0.62 23.38 18.78
C GLY A 279 0.64 22.78 18.14
N LEU A 280 0.55 22.22 16.94
CA LEU A 280 1.71 21.84 16.12
C LEU A 280 2.69 23.02 16.05
N LYS A 281 3.99 22.76 16.29
CA LYS A 281 5.02 23.80 16.30
C LYS A 281 5.82 23.85 15.00
N GLU A 282 6.10 22.69 14.44
CA GLU A 282 6.92 22.54 13.22
C GLU A 282 6.47 21.31 12.44
N LEU A 283 6.75 21.31 11.16
CA LEU A 283 6.48 20.22 10.24
C LEU A 283 7.52 20.21 9.12
N ASP A 284 7.60 19.10 8.39
CA ASP A 284 8.37 19.01 7.16
C ASP A 284 7.41 18.93 5.95
N ALA A 285 7.37 19.98 5.15
CA ALA A 285 6.62 20.01 3.90
C ALA A 285 7.52 19.51 2.75
N LYS A 286 7.57 18.18 2.58
CA LYS A 286 8.51 17.50 1.68
C LYS A 286 8.68 18.17 0.33
N GLN A 287 7.60 18.44 -0.38
CA GLN A 287 7.60 19.12 -1.68
C GLN A 287 7.03 20.52 -1.49
N ILE A 288 7.80 21.42 -0.89
CA ILE A 288 7.32 22.76 -0.47
C ILE A 288 6.67 23.57 -1.61
N ASN A 289 7.16 23.45 -2.84
CA ASN A 289 6.58 24.19 -3.96
C ASN A 289 5.20 23.65 -4.35
N PHE A 290 4.94 22.36 -4.14
CA PHE A 290 3.60 21.78 -4.30
C PHE A 290 2.58 22.53 -3.44
N TYR A 291 2.89 22.80 -2.17
CA TYR A 291 2.00 23.55 -1.27
C TYR A 291 1.88 25.01 -1.64
N LYS A 292 2.97 25.66 -2.10
CA LYS A 292 2.96 27.05 -2.57
C LYS A 292 2.13 27.25 -3.84
N ASP A 293 2.05 26.21 -4.66
CA ASP A 293 1.33 26.26 -5.93
C ASP A 293 -0.08 25.63 -5.86
N MET A 294 -0.45 25.02 -4.72
CA MET A 294 -1.74 24.34 -4.53
C MET A 294 -2.95 25.26 -4.80
N ASN A 295 -2.82 26.54 -4.56
CA ASN A 295 -3.90 27.51 -4.84
C ASN A 295 -4.06 27.84 -6.33
N LYS A 296 -3.15 27.34 -7.19
CA LYS A 296 -3.21 27.47 -8.65
C LYS A 296 -3.87 26.26 -9.32
N ALA A 297 -3.91 25.13 -8.60
CA ALA A 297 -4.54 23.88 -9.03
C ALA A 297 -6.04 23.90 -8.69
#